data_2ef24515ffbbc8b8597b1f233b73efeb
#
_entry.id   2ef24515ffbbc8b8597b1f233b73efeb
#
_cell.length_a   1.000
_cell.length_b   1.000
_cell.length_c   1.000
_cell.angle_alpha   90.00
_cell.angle_beta   90.00
_cell.angle_gamma   90.00
#
_symmetry.space_group_name_H-M   'P 1'
#
loop_
_entity.id
_entity.type
_entity.pdbx_description
1 polymer ?
#
loop_
_entity_poly.entity_id
_entity_poly.type
_entity_poly.pdbx_seq_one_letter_code
_entity_poly.pdbx_strand_id
1 'polypeptide(L)'
;MEKTKPMADTTGSTAAKDQKKQGVLYIGMDLGTSRTSVSASNGVRETVYSIVGYPKDVVSRKLLGKDILFGKEALEKRLSLELYKPLEKGVLAYSDRKNSKEAEMNLKAAKDLIREAIRIPKPRNDELVYAVIGAPAQASMVNKEAIIEAARASVDSVMLCSEPFSVAYGLEMLEDVLVVDIGAGTTDLCRMHGTMPEDADQLTFEIAGDAVDQELTRLIQAKAPQAKFSIFMVKEIKERFGFVGDGSERCIAELPVEGKPTPFDLTDEIRSACMILVAPIVDGIKKLIATFDPEFQHKLRNRVLLAGGGSCIKGLDSAVEAAMKRELGGGKVIRIEEPIYGGANGALKIAHDMPEEYWERLK
;
A
#
# COMPACT_ATOMS: atom_id res chain seq x y z
N MET A 1 61.77 63.58 22.96
CA MET A 1 62.19 62.27 22.39
C MET A 1 61.33 61.19 23.05
N GLU A 2 60.19 60.92 22.46
CA GLU A 2 59.28 59.93 22.95
C GLU A 2 58.99 58.90 21.87
N LYS A 3 59.28 57.65 22.10
CA LYS A 3 59.16 56.53 21.18
C LYS A 3 57.75 56.00 21.19
N THR A 4 56.99 56.15 20.16
CA THR A 4 55.73 55.51 19.93
C THR A 4 55.92 54.05 19.52
N LYS A 5 55.26 53.10 20.26
CA LYS A 5 55.13 51.70 19.89
C LYS A 5 53.97 51.52 18.88
N PRO A 6 54.07 50.62 17.93
CA PRO A 6 52.94 50.28 17.06
C PRO A 6 51.98 49.30 17.76
N MET A 7 50.68 49.56 17.59
CA MET A 7 49.56 48.67 17.95
C MET A 7 49.56 47.46 17.02
N ALA A 8 49.44 46.28 17.65
CA ALA A 8 49.22 45.02 16.91
C ALA A 8 47.77 44.89 16.51
N ASP A 9 47.53 44.75 15.23
CA ASP A 9 46.22 44.37 14.64
C ASP A 9 45.95 42.89 14.94
N THR A 10 44.95 42.63 15.78
CA THR A 10 44.37 41.27 15.97
C THR A 10 43.19 41.12 15.05
N THR A 11 43.42 40.70 13.81
CA THR A 11 42.39 40.18 12.94
C THR A 11 41.97 38.81 13.46
N GLY A 12 40.90 38.79 14.24
CA GLY A 12 40.20 37.58 14.63
C GLY A 12 39.47 36.98 13.41
N SER A 13 40.08 35.97 12.80
CA SER A 13 39.43 35.12 11.82
C SER A 13 38.36 34.27 12.55
N THR A 14 37.12 34.72 12.49
CA THR A 14 35.98 33.86 12.79
C THR A 14 35.83 32.84 11.65
N ALA A 15 36.45 31.66 11.82
CA ALA A 15 36.17 30.51 11.02
C ALA A 15 34.69 30.15 11.23
N ALA A 16 33.84 30.51 10.28
CA ALA A 16 32.51 29.95 10.16
C ALA A 16 32.68 28.42 10.04
N LYS A 17 32.27 27.68 11.06
CA LYS A 17 32.13 26.23 10.96
C LYS A 17 31.08 26.01 9.88
N ASP A 18 31.48 25.56 8.71
CA ASP A 18 30.61 24.90 7.75
C ASP A 18 29.90 23.76 8.47
N GLN A 19 28.69 24.00 8.97
CA GLN A 19 27.81 22.93 9.37
C GLN A 19 27.49 22.18 8.08
N LYS A 20 28.12 21.02 7.88
CA LYS A 20 27.73 20.08 6.83
C LYS A 20 26.23 19.88 6.98
N LYS A 21 25.47 20.31 5.97
CA LYS A 21 24.02 20.11 5.92
C LYS A 21 23.80 18.60 6.03
N GLN A 22 23.07 18.18 7.06
CA GLN A 22 22.75 16.76 7.28
C GLN A 22 21.96 16.26 6.07
N GLY A 23 22.31 15.12 5.50
CA GLY A 23 21.57 14.51 4.40
C GLY A 23 20.16 14.11 4.84
N VAL A 24 19.22 14.10 3.90
CA VAL A 24 17.86 13.63 4.13
C VAL A 24 17.55 12.48 3.20
N LEU A 25 17.08 11.36 3.76
CA LEU A 25 16.49 10.26 3.02
C LEU A 25 14.96 10.41 3.04
N TYR A 26 14.37 10.67 1.89
CA TYR A 26 12.92 10.66 1.74
C TYR A 26 12.42 9.26 1.42
N ILE A 27 11.36 8.83 2.09
CA ILE A 27 10.71 7.52 1.92
C ILE A 27 9.23 7.75 1.65
N GLY A 28 8.76 7.20 0.54
CA GLY A 28 7.34 6.97 0.27
C GLY A 28 6.99 5.52 0.60
N MET A 29 5.95 5.33 1.37
CA MET A 29 5.47 4.01 1.78
C MET A 29 3.98 3.88 1.50
N ASP A 30 3.59 2.77 0.89
CA ASP A 30 2.21 2.31 0.79
C ASP A 30 2.05 1.14 1.76
N LEU A 31 1.34 1.38 2.87
CA LEU A 31 1.19 0.43 3.98
C LEU A 31 -0.05 -0.43 3.78
N GLY A 32 -0.02 -1.34 2.80
CA GLY A 32 -1.16 -2.14 2.40
C GLY A 32 -1.38 -3.42 3.21
N THR A 33 -2.62 -3.90 3.24
CA THR A 33 -3.06 -5.10 3.96
C THR A 33 -2.28 -6.36 3.57
N SER A 34 -1.95 -6.53 2.30
CA SER A 34 -1.23 -7.71 1.81
C SER A 34 0.25 -7.47 1.61
N ARG A 35 0.61 -6.30 1.14
CA ARG A 35 1.99 -5.90 0.81
C ARG A 35 2.20 -4.46 1.25
N THR A 36 3.38 -4.20 1.77
CA THR A 36 3.87 -2.85 2.02
C THR A 36 4.89 -2.54 0.93
N SER A 37 4.65 -1.48 0.16
CA SER A 37 5.55 -1.02 -0.90
C SER A 37 6.34 0.19 -0.41
N VAL A 38 7.62 0.23 -0.75
CA VAL A 38 8.55 1.30 -0.35
C VAL A 38 9.25 1.83 -1.59
N SER A 39 9.32 3.15 -1.70
CA SER A 39 10.13 3.88 -2.66
C SER A 39 10.95 4.93 -1.93
N ALA A 40 12.24 5.07 -2.22
CA ALA A 40 13.12 5.97 -1.50
C ALA A 40 13.97 6.84 -2.44
N SER A 41 14.38 8.02 -1.98
CA SER A 41 15.15 9.01 -2.76
C SER A 41 16.55 8.53 -3.17
N ASN A 42 17.05 7.46 -2.54
CA ASN A 42 18.30 6.81 -2.94
C ASN A 42 18.12 5.76 -4.06
N GLY A 43 16.92 5.66 -4.67
CA GLY A 43 16.59 4.77 -5.78
C GLY A 43 16.15 3.36 -5.38
N VAL A 44 16.08 3.06 -4.08
CA VAL A 44 15.59 1.75 -3.62
C VAL A 44 14.07 1.70 -3.78
N ARG A 45 13.58 0.61 -4.38
CA ARG A 45 12.16 0.27 -4.52
C ARG A 45 11.95 -1.20 -4.23
N GLU A 46 11.14 -1.51 -3.25
CA GLU A 46 10.89 -2.88 -2.80
C GLU A 46 9.47 -3.05 -2.29
N THR A 47 8.97 -4.29 -2.33
CA THR A 47 7.74 -4.69 -1.66
C THR A 47 8.01 -5.83 -0.69
N VAL A 48 7.38 -5.77 0.48
CA VAL A 48 7.37 -6.86 1.45
C VAL A 48 5.92 -7.26 1.74
N TYR A 49 5.64 -8.57 1.83
CA TYR A 49 4.32 -8.99 2.32
C TYR A 49 4.12 -8.50 3.75
N SER A 50 2.95 -7.94 4.03
CA SER A 50 2.57 -7.42 5.35
C SER A 50 2.28 -8.55 6.35
N ILE A 51 3.29 -9.40 6.54
CA ILE A 51 3.26 -10.56 7.43
C ILE A 51 4.52 -10.54 8.28
N VAL A 52 4.33 -10.72 9.59
CA VAL A 52 5.41 -10.81 10.56
C VAL A 52 5.31 -12.15 11.30
N GLY A 53 6.41 -12.85 11.43
CA GLY A 53 6.48 -14.15 12.10
C GLY A 53 7.44 -14.12 13.30
N TYR A 54 6.98 -14.65 14.43
CA TYR A 54 7.80 -14.85 15.62
C TYR A 54 7.96 -16.36 15.88
N PRO A 55 9.17 -16.85 16.26
CA PRO A 55 9.37 -18.25 16.61
C PRO A 55 8.39 -18.71 17.69
N LYS A 56 7.73 -19.86 17.50
CA LYS A 56 6.74 -20.42 18.42
C LYS A 56 7.33 -20.83 19.77
N ASP A 57 8.56 -21.34 19.74
CA ASP A 57 9.22 -21.94 20.88
C ASP A 57 10.75 -21.88 20.78
N VAL A 58 11.43 -22.47 21.75
CA VAL A 58 12.90 -22.52 21.82
C VAL A 58 13.51 -23.30 20.66
N VAL A 59 12.82 -24.35 20.16
CA VAL A 59 13.30 -25.18 19.06
C VAL A 59 13.28 -24.39 17.76
N SER A 60 12.15 -23.73 17.47
CA SER A 60 11.98 -22.89 16.28
C SER A 60 12.95 -21.69 16.32
N ARG A 61 13.16 -21.05 17.48
CA ARG A 61 14.14 -19.97 17.64
C ARG A 61 15.56 -20.43 17.31
N LYS A 62 15.95 -21.61 17.83
CA LYS A 62 17.27 -22.19 17.56
C LYS A 62 17.44 -22.56 16.08
N LEU A 63 16.37 -23.11 15.46
CA LEU A 63 16.38 -23.50 14.05
C LEU A 63 16.51 -22.31 13.11
N LEU A 64 15.75 -21.23 13.40
CA LEU A 64 15.66 -20.06 12.51
C LEU A 64 16.83 -19.08 12.72
N GLY A 65 17.44 -19.04 13.91
CA GLY A 65 18.54 -18.12 14.23
C GLY A 65 18.14 -16.64 14.22
N LYS A 66 16.85 -16.33 14.13
CA LYS A 66 16.27 -14.99 14.09
C LYS A 66 15.07 -14.94 15.03
N ASP A 67 14.86 -13.78 15.67
CA ASP A 67 13.70 -13.55 16.53
C ASP A 67 12.45 -13.06 15.78
N ILE A 68 12.65 -12.53 14.58
CA ILE A 68 11.56 -11.98 13.75
C ILE A 68 11.88 -12.30 12.28
N LEU A 69 10.86 -12.74 11.54
CA LEU A 69 10.91 -12.93 10.10
C LEU A 69 9.78 -12.13 9.43
N PHE A 70 10.03 -11.67 8.20
CA PHE A 70 9.10 -10.81 7.47
C PHE A 70 8.75 -11.40 6.11
N GLY A 71 7.58 -11.04 5.61
CA GLY A 71 7.19 -11.23 4.22
C GLY A 71 7.26 -12.68 3.76
N LYS A 72 7.92 -12.90 2.64
CA LYS A 72 8.05 -14.22 2.01
C LYS A 72 8.78 -15.23 2.91
N GLU A 73 9.85 -14.81 3.58
CA GLU A 73 10.60 -15.68 4.48
C GLU A 73 9.72 -16.17 5.65
N ALA A 74 8.87 -15.30 6.21
CA ALA A 74 7.91 -15.69 7.24
C ALA A 74 6.88 -16.71 6.72
N LEU A 75 6.38 -16.54 5.49
CA LEU A 75 5.45 -17.49 4.87
C LEU A 75 6.08 -18.85 4.61
N GLU A 76 7.31 -18.90 4.12
CA GLU A 76 8.05 -20.14 3.86
C GLU A 76 8.31 -20.92 5.16
N LYS A 77 8.55 -20.22 6.26
CA LYS A 77 8.82 -20.80 7.58
C LYS A 77 7.62 -20.85 8.52
N ARG A 78 6.40 -20.65 8.00
CA ARG A 78 5.16 -20.49 8.79
C ARG A 78 4.85 -21.62 9.77
N LEU A 79 5.32 -22.85 9.52
CA LEU A 79 5.09 -23.97 10.44
C LEU A 79 5.82 -23.81 11.76
N SER A 80 6.95 -23.09 11.78
CA SER A 80 7.78 -22.79 12.96
C SER A 80 7.48 -21.41 13.57
N LEU A 81 6.52 -20.66 13.01
CA LEU A 81 6.23 -19.28 13.37
C LEU A 81 4.78 -19.08 13.81
N GLU A 82 4.59 -18.23 14.82
CA GLU A 82 3.33 -17.52 15.03
C GLU A 82 3.30 -16.35 14.05
N LEU A 83 2.33 -16.38 13.10
CA LEU A 83 2.19 -15.37 12.06
C LEU A 83 1.17 -14.32 12.48
N TYR A 84 1.53 -13.07 12.26
CA TYR A 84 0.67 -11.90 12.44
C TYR A 84 0.54 -11.15 11.12
N LYS A 85 -0.71 -10.77 10.81
CA LYS A 85 -1.05 -9.83 9.73
C LYS A 85 -1.46 -8.53 10.41
N PRO A 86 -0.53 -7.59 10.59
CA PRO A 86 -0.78 -6.40 11.41
C PRO A 86 -1.75 -5.41 10.77
N LEU A 87 -2.10 -5.62 9.49
CA LEU A 87 -3.02 -4.78 8.72
C LEU A 87 -4.22 -5.60 8.28
N GLU A 88 -5.40 -5.08 8.53
CA GLU A 88 -6.67 -5.62 8.09
C GLU A 88 -7.51 -4.48 7.51
N LYS A 89 -8.02 -4.66 6.28
CA LYS A 89 -8.83 -3.63 5.62
C LYS A 89 -8.16 -2.24 5.59
N GLY A 90 -6.86 -2.23 5.32
CA GLY A 90 -6.06 -1.00 5.24
C GLY A 90 -5.77 -0.30 6.57
N VAL A 91 -6.19 -0.85 7.70
CA VAL A 91 -5.96 -0.29 9.04
C VAL A 91 -5.22 -1.27 9.93
N LEU A 92 -4.66 -0.76 11.04
CA LEU A 92 -3.97 -1.62 12.00
C LEU A 92 -4.98 -2.54 12.73
N ALA A 93 -4.74 -3.84 12.66
CA ALA A 93 -5.65 -4.90 13.13
C ALA A 93 -5.95 -4.90 14.65
N TYR A 94 -5.41 -3.95 15.41
CA TYR A 94 -5.62 -3.85 16.86
C TYR A 94 -6.63 -2.78 17.28
N SER A 95 -7.01 -1.86 16.40
CA SER A 95 -7.78 -0.66 16.75
C SER A 95 -9.14 -0.95 17.39
N ASP A 96 -9.78 -2.05 17.00
CA ASP A 96 -11.14 -2.39 17.47
C ASP A 96 -11.16 -3.33 18.70
N ARG A 97 -10.00 -3.92 19.07
CA ARG A 97 -9.89 -4.91 20.15
C ARG A 97 -8.96 -4.46 21.28
N LYS A 98 -9.16 -3.25 21.80
CA LYS A 98 -8.36 -2.70 22.91
C LYS A 98 -8.33 -3.69 24.08
N ASN A 99 -7.11 -4.06 24.56
CA ASN A 99 -6.84 -4.87 25.74
C ASN A 99 -6.82 -6.40 25.56
N SER A 100 -6.62 -6.95 24.36
CA SER A 100 -6.31 -8.37 24.20
C SER A 100 -4.82 -8.59 23.91
N LYS A 101 -4.28 -9.73 24.33
CA LYS A 101 -2.90 -10.15 23.99
C LYS A 101 -2.67 -10.16 22.47
N GLU A 102 -3.70 -10.50 21.72
CA GLU A 102 -3.68 -10.49 20.26
C GLU A 102 -3.52 -9.07 19.69
N ALA A 103 -4.24 -8.09 20.26
CA ALA A 103 -4.11 -6.68 19.88
C ALA A 103 -2.71 -6.13 20.15
N GLU A 104 -2.12 -6.46 21.32
CA GLU A 104 -0.74 -6.08 21.66
C GLU A 104 0.27 -6.67 20.66
N MET A 105 0.09 -7.94 20.29
CA MET A 105 0.96 -8.60 19.32
C MET A 105 0.80 -8.05 17.90
N ASN A 106 -0.42 -7.71 17.48
CA ASN A 106 -0.65 -7.06 16.19
C ASN A 106 -0.03 -5.67 16.14
N LEU A 107 -0.13 -4.88 17.21
CA LEU A 107 0.55 -3.58 17.32
C LEU A 107 2.08 -3.72 17.26
N LYS A 108 2.61 -4.71 17.97
CA LYS A 108 4.04 -5.02 17.92
C LYS A 108 4.45 -5.41 16.49
N ALA A 109 3.70 -6.28 15.86
CA ALA A 109 3.96 -6.72 14.50
C ALA A 109 3.88 -5.56 13.49
N ALA A 110 2.95 -4.62 13.67
CA ALA A 110 2.86 -3.40 12.86
C ALA A 110 4.11 -2.53 13.01
N LYS A 111 4.54 -2.28 14.25
CA LYS A 111 5.78 -1.52 14.53
C LYS A 111 7.01 -2.20 13.93
N ASP A 112 7.11 -3.51 14.04
CA ASP A 112 8.22 -4.29 13.49
C ASP A 112 8.20 -4.28 11.95
N LEU A 113 7.02 -4.39 11.30
CA LEU A 113 6.86 -4.30 9.85
C LEU A 113 7.25 -2.92 9.31
N ILE A 114 6.76 -1.84 9.92
CA ILE A 114 7.08 -0.47 9.52
C ILE A 114 8.58 -0.22 9.68
N ARG A 115 9.18 -0.66 10.80
CA ARG A 115 10.62 -0.56 11.01
C ARG A 115 11.40 -1.30 9.93
N GLU A 116 10.98 -2.51 9.57
CA GLU A 116 11.63 -3.27 8.50
C GLU A 116 11.49 -2.56 7.15
N ALA A 117 10.31 -2.05 6.82
CA ALA A 117 10.07 -1.29 5.60
C ALA A 117 11.00 -0.04 5.50
N ILE A 118 11.18 0.69 6.61
CA ILE A 118 12.10 1.84 6.67
C ILE A 118 13.56 1.42 6.56
N ARG A 119 13.93 0.20 6.99
CA ARG A 119 15.30 -0.34 6.88
C ARG A 119 15.66 -0.80 5.46
N ILE A 120 14.67 -1.12 4.63
CA ILE A 120 14.89 -1.57 3.25
C ILE A 120 15.78 -0.58 2.45
N PRO A 121 15.55 0.74 2.48
CA PRO A 121 16.40 1.71 1.80
C PRO A 121 17.79 1.88 2.42
N LYS A 122 18.09 1.23 3.55
CA LYS A 122 19.37 1.29 4.26
C LYS A 122 19.79 2.73 4.59
N PRO A 123 19.00 3.47 5.39
CA PRO A 123 19.35 4.82 5.81
C PRO A 123 20.72 4.84 6.50
N ARG A 124 21.50 5.89 6.24
CA ARG A 124 22.79 6.07 6.90
C ARG A 124 22.58 6.69 8.28
N ASN A 125 23.53 6.45 9.19
CA ASN A 125 23.46 7.00 10.56
C ASN A 125 23.56 8.54 10.63
N ASP A 126 24.03 9.17 9.56
CA ASP A 126 24.20 10.63 9.43
C ASP A 126 23.08 11.30 8.61
N GLU A 127 22.06 10.56 8.22
CA GLU A 127 20.88 11.07 7.49
C GLU A 127 19.68 11.24 8.42
N LEU A 128 18.88 12.28 8.15
CA LEU A 128 17.49 12.37 8.63
C LEU A 128 16.61 11.50 7.74
N VAL A 129 15.63 10.85 8.32
CA VAL A 129 14.66 10.03 7.61
C VAL A 129 13.29 10.69 7.67
N TYR A 130 12.78 11.12 6.52
CA TYR A 130 11.45 11.72 6.38
C TYR A 130 10.56 10.79 5.57
N ALA A 131 9.41 10.41 6.13
CA ALA A 131 8.51 9.45 5.50
C ALA A 131 7.12 10.03 5.24
N VAL A 132 6.57 9.75 4.06
CA VAL A 132 5.14 9.88 3.76
C VAL A 132 4.57 8.49 3.62
N ILE A 133 3.50 8.20 4.38
CA ILE A 133 2.86 6.89 4.39
C ILE A 133 1.43 7.03 3.83
N GLY A 134 1.13 6.23 2.81
CA GLY A 134 -0.23 6.06 2.30
C GLY A 134 -1.10 5.34 3.32
N ALA A 135 -2.33 5.81 3.47
CA ALA A 135 -3.38 5.19 4.25
C ALA A 135 -4.71 5.23 3.47
N PRO A 136 -5.66 4.33 3.74
CA PRO A 136 -6.97 4.37 3.10
C PRO A 136 -7.61 5.76 3.20
N ALA A 137 -8.29 6.18 2.15
CA ALA A 137 -8.84 7.53 2.03
C ALA A 137 -9.71 7.92 3.24
N GLN A 138 -10.58 7.02 3.69
CA GLN A 138 -11.50 7.23 4.82
C GLN A 138 -11.06 6.53 6.12
N ALA A 139 -9.75 6.30 6.32
CA ALA A 139 -9.26 5.78 7.60
C ALA A 139 -9.60 6.73 8.76
N SER A 140 -10.06 6.18 9.89
CA SER A 140 -10.40 6.96 11.08
C SER A 140 -9.19 7.68 11.67
N MET A 141 -9.41 8.77 12.41
CA MET A 141 -8.33 9.49 13.09
C MET A 141 -7.53 8.58 14.03
N VAL A 142 -8.20 7.67 14.75
CA VAL A 142 -7.54 6.69 15.63
C VAL A 142 -6.57 5.80 14.85
N ASN A 143 -6.97 5.34 13.66
CA ASN A 143 -6.10 4.51 12.81
C ASN A 143 -4.93 5.33 12.26
N LYS A 144 -5.16 6.56 11.83
CA LYS A 144 -4.12 7.48 11.35
C LYS A 144 -3.08 7.76 12.44
N GLU A 145 -3.52 8.10 13.65
CA GLU A 145 -2.63 8.31 14.81
C GLU A 145 -1.80 7.07 15.15
N ALA A 146 -2.42 5.89 15.07
CA ALA A 146 -1.75 4.64 15.34
C ALA A 146 -0.63 4.32 14.33
N ILE A 147 -0.82 4.60 13.04
CA ILE A 147 0.21 4.47 12.02
C ILE A 147 1.36 5.44 12.29
N ILE A 148 1.05 6.71 12.59
CA ILE A 148 2.04 7.73 12.94
C ILE A 148 2.86 7.29 14.16
N GLU A 149 2.20 6.83 15.23
CA GLU A 149 2.87 6.35 16.44
C GLU A 149 3.79 5.14 16.16
N ALA A 150 3.33 4.22 15.33
CA ALA A 150 4.13 3.06 14.95
C ALA A 150 5.39 3.45 14.15
N ALA A 151 5.32 4.48 13.31
CA ALA A 151 6.42 4.94 12.47
C ALA A 151 7.43 5.83 13.21
N ARG A 152 6.98 6.66 14.15
CA ARG A 152 7.82 7.66 14.86
C ARG A 152 9.09 7.11 15.51
N ALA A 153 9.08 5.86 15.92
CA ALA A 153 10.27 5.22 16.50
C ALA A 153 11.39 4.91 15.47
N SER A 154 11.11 5.09 14.19
CA SER A 154 11.99 4.66 13.10
C SER A 154 12.30 5.76 12.08
N VAL A 155 11.69 6.95 12.22
CA VAL A 155 11.88 8.11 11.33
C VAL A 155 11.99 9.39 12.15
N ASP A 156 12.63 10.43 11.58
CA ASP A 156 12.74 11.75 12.21
C ASP A 156 11.44 12.56 12.04
N SER A 157 10.75 12.37 10.93
CA SER A 157 9.43 12.98 10.69
C SER A 157 8.56 12.07 9.82
N VAL A 158 7.25 12.04 10.09
CA VAL A 158 6.28 11.26 9.34
C VAL A 158 5.01 12.05 9.06
N MET A 159 4.48 11.86 7.86
CA MET A 159 3.20 12.41 7.40
C MET A 159 2.37 11.31 6.74
N LEU A 160 1.04 11.44 6.81
CA LEU A 160 0.12 10.55 6.09
C LEU A 160 -0.52 11.28 4.91
N CYS A 161 -0.81 10.51 3.86
CA CYS A 161 -1.67 10.92 2.74
C CYS A 161 -2.66 9.80 2.42
N SER A 162 -3.72 10.11 1.65
CA SER A 162 -4.58 9.04 1.15
C SER A 162 -3.91 8.32 -0.03
N GLU A 163 -4.09 7.00 -0.12
CA GLU A 163 -3.50 6.16 -1.17
C GLU A 163 -3.84 6.67 -2.57
N PRO A 164 -5.13 6.89 -2.96
CA PRO A 164 -5.44 7.35 -4.31
C PRO A 164 -4.94 8.79 -4.58
N PHE A 165 -4.87 9.66 -3.56
CA PHE A 165 -4.25 10.98 -3.71
C PHE A 165 -2.76 10.87 -4.03
N SER A 166 -2.03 10.00 -3.32
CA SER A 166 -0.61 9.82 -3.59
C SER A 166 -0.37 9.30 -5.01
N VAL A 167 -1.19 8.38 -5.51
CA VAL A 167 -1.14 7.92 -6.91
C VAL A 167 -1.31 9.09 -7.87
N ALA A 168 -2.36 9.91 -7.70
CA ALA A 168 -2.61 11.09 -8.55
C ALA A 168 -1.45 12.08 -8.51
N TYR A 169 -0.91 12.34 -7.33
CA TYR A 169 0.23 13.25 -7.13
C TYR A 169 1.50 12.74 -7.83
N GLY A 170 1.78 11.45 -7.68
CA GLY A 170 2.92 10.81 -8.33
C GLY A 170 2.89 10.90 -9.85
N LEU A 171 1.70 10.83 -10.43
CA LEU A 171 1.44 10.94 -11.87
C LEU A 171 1.28 12.38 -12.37
N GLU A 172 1.34 13.39 -11.49
CA GLU A 172 1.05 14.80 -11.78
C GLU A 172 -0.35 15.02 -12.38
N MET A 173 -1.29 14.17 -12.00
CA MET A 173 -2.67 14.19 -12.47
C MET A 173 -3.60 14.67 -11.35
N LEU A 174 -3.54 15.97 -11.05
CA LEU A 174 -4.23 16.58 -9.92
C LEU A 174 -5.55 17.27 -10.29
N GLU A 175 -5.94 17.22 -11.57
CA GLU A 175 -7.15 17.86 -12.06
C GLU A 175 -7.91 16.94 -13.03
N ASP A 176 -9.24 16.98 -12.95
CA ASP A 176 -10.15 16.26 -13.85
C ASP A 176 -9.86 14.74 -13.95
N VAL A 177 -9.50 14.09 -12.83
CA VAL A 177 -9.19 12.65 -12.79
C VAL A 177 -9.87 11.98 -11.59
N LEU A 178 -10.25 10.71 -11.77
CA LEU A 178 -10.73 9.84 -10.72
C LEU A 178 -9.80 8.63 -10.60
N VAL A 179 -9.16 8.47 -9.45
CA VAL A 179 -8.29 7.33 -9.14
C VAL A 179 -9.09 6.29 -8.38
N VAL A 180 -8.92 5.03 -8.77
CA VAL A 180 -9.44 3.83 -8.10
C VAL A 180 -8.24 2.97 -7.72
N ASP A 181 -7.88 2.98 -6.46
CA ASP A 181 -6.82 2.14 -5.91
C ASP A 181 -7.42 0.86 -5.34
N ILE A 182 -7.05 -0.28 -5.93
CA ILE A 182 -7.59 -1.60 -5.57
C ILE A 182 -6.53 -2.36 -4.81
N GLY A 183 -6.57 -2.26 -3.50
CA GLY A 183 -5.69 -2.98 -2.59
C GLY A 183 -6.10 -4.44 -2.37
N ALA A 184 -5.58 -5.03 -1.29
CA ALA A 184 -6.02 -6.34 -0.83
C ALA A 184 -7.25 -6.22 0.09
N GLY A 185 -7.23 -5.31 1.05
CA GLY A 185 -8.28 -5.13 2.06
C GLY A 185 -9.34 -4.11 1.69
N THR A 186 -8.98 -3.08 0.94
CA THR A 186 -9.85 -1.97 0.54
C THR A 186 -9.72 -1.63 -0.94
N THR A 187 -10.77 -1.02 -1.46
CA THR A 187 -10.76 -0.27 -2.71
C THR A 187 -11.08 1.18 -2.38
N ASP A 188 -10.15 2.05 -2.72
CA ASP A 188 -10.19 3.47 -2.40
C ASP A 188 -10.35 4.31 -3.66
N LEU A 189 -11.31 5.21 -3.68
CA LEU A 189 -11.57 6.10 -4.80
C LEU A 189 -11.34 7.54 -4.37
N CYS A 190 -10.76 8.34 -5.26
CA CYS A 190 -10.60 9.77 -5.07
C CYS A 190 -10.76 10.51 -6.39
N ARG A 191 -11.60 11.57 -6.41
CA ARG A 191 -11.66 12.50 -7.53
C ARG A 191 -10.75 13.70 -7.24
N MET A 192 -10.02 14.14 -8.25
CA MET A 192 -9.11 15.27 -8.20
C MET A 192 -9.63 16.39 -9.09
N HIS A 193 -9.67 17.61 -8.59
CA HIS A 193 -10.19 18.78 -9.31
C HIS A 193 -9.37 20.07 -9.07
N GLY A 194 -8.05 19.93 -8.86
CA GLY A 194 -7.12 21.03 -8.73
C GLY A 194 -6.89 21.53 -7.31
N THR A 195 -7.51 20.90 -6.31
CA THR A 195 -7.32 21.19 -4.87
C THR A 195 -7.01 19.91 -4.09
N MET A 196 -6.64 20.05 -2.82
CA MET A 196 -6.58 18.91 -1.91
C MET A 196 -7.97 18.27 -1.79
N PRO A 197 -8.09 16.95 -1.96
CA PRO A 197 -9.38 16.27 -1.86
C PRO A 197 -9.92 16.32 -0.43
N GLU A 198 -11.22 16.60 -0.32
CA GLU A 198 -11.97 16.55 0.93
C GLU A 198 -12.62 15.16 1.12
N ASP A 199 -13.28 14.94 2.25
CA ASP A 199 -13.98 13.66 2.51
C ASP A 199 -15.07 13.36 1.47
N ALA A 200 -15.72 14.39 0.91
CA ALA A 200 -16.73 14.26 -0.14
C ALA A 200 -16.13 13.82 -1.50
N ASP A 201 -14.83 13.97 -1.68
CA ASP A 201 -14.11 13.58 -2.89
C ASP A 201 -13.60 12.15 -2.84
N GLN A 202 -13.80 11.47 -1.74
CA GLN A 202 -13.20 10.16 -1.47
C GLN A 202 -14.25 9.14 -1.05
N LEU A 203 -13.98 7.87 -1.39
CA LEU A 203 -14.76 6.70 -0.96
C LEU A 203 -13.81 5.56 -0.64
N THR A 204 -14.14 4.78 0.39
CA THR A 204 -13.48 3.52 0.73
C THR A 204 -14.53 2.42 0.87
N PHE A 205 -14.28 1.24 0.31
CA PHE A 205 -15.09 0.04 0.56
C PHE A 205 -14.24 -1.23 0.63
N GLU A 206 -14.79 -2.27 1.28
CA GLU A 206 -14.03 -3.47 1.65
C GLU A 206 -14.05 -4.58 0.57
N ILE A 207 -14.69 -4.37 -0.58
CA ILE A 207 -14.66 -5.32 -1.69
C ILE A 207 -13.40 -5.07 -2.49
N ALA A 208 -12.37 -5.89 -2.25
CA ALA A 208 -11.03 -5.75 -2.79
C ALA A 208 -10.40 -7.14 -3.01
N GLY A 209 -9.09 -7.22 -3.08
CA GLY A 209 -8.37 -8.47 -3.38
C GLY A 209 -8.66 -9.64 -2.44
N ASP A 210 -8.87 -9.38 -1.14
CA ASP A 210 -9.17 -10.42 -0.15
C ASP A 210 -10.62 -10.96 -0.29
N ALA A 211 -11.55 -10.11 -0.75
CA ALA A 211 -12.91 -10.56 -1.09
C ALA A 211 -12.90 -11.51 -2.30
N VAL A 212 -12.04 -11.24 -3.29
CA VAL A 212 -11.82 -12.16 -4.43
C VAL A 212 -11.23 -13.49 -3.94
N ASP A 213 -10.26 -13.47 -3.02
CA ASP A 213 -9.67 -14.68 -2.45
C ASP A 213 -10.71 -15.53 -1.69
N GLN A 214 -11.59 -14.89 -0.94
CA GLN A 214 -12.68 -15.55 -0.21
C GLN A 214 -13.69 -16.21 -1.18
N GLU A 215 -14.11 -15.46 -2.21
CA GLU A 215 -15.04 -15.99 -3.20
C GLU A 215 -14.40 -17.13 -4.01
N LEU A 216 -13.16 -17.00 -4.42
CA LEU A 216 -12.42 -18.06 -5.11
C LEU A 216 -12.27 -19.30 -4.21
N THR A 217 -11.99 -19.12 -2.92
CA THR A 217 -11.96 -20.22 -1.94
C THR A 217 -13.28 -20.96 -1.90
N ARG A 218 -14.40 -20.26 -1.84
CA ARG A 218 -15.75 -20.82 -1.83
C ARG A 218 -16.04 -21.61 -3.11
N LEU A 219 -15.67 -21.06 -4.27
CA LEU A 219 -15.89 -21.69 -5.57
C LEU A 219 -15.03 -22.94 -5.74
N ILE A 220 -13.75 -22.91 -5.37
CA ILE A 220 -12.86 -24.07 -5.40
C ILE A 220 -13.37 -25.16 -4.46
N GLN A 221 -13.81 -24.82 -3.24
CA GLN A 221 -14.35 -25.80 -2.29
C GLN A 221 -15.61 -26.48 -2.82
N ALA A 222 -16.46 -25.75 -3.54
CA ALA A 222 -17.65 -26.31 -4.19
C ALA A 222 -17.32 -27.25 -5.35
N LYS A 223 -16.33 -26.91 -6.17
CA LYS A 223 -15.91 -27.69 -7.34
C LYS A 223 -15.06 -28.90 -6.98
N ALA A 224 -14.19 -28.77 -6.00
CA ALA A 224 -13.21 -29.77 -5.60
C ALA A 224 -13.25 -30.03 -4.08
N PRO A 225 -14.36 -30.55 -3.52
CA PRO A 225 -14.53 -30.72 -2.08
C PRO A 225 -13.50 -31.68 -1.44
N GLN A 226 -12.91 -32.56 -2.24
CA GLN A 226 -11.85 -33.50 -1.83
C GLN A 226 -10.45 -32.86 -1.79
N ALA A 227 -10.25 -31.69 -2.42
CA ALA A 227 -8.96 -31.02 -2.44
C ALA A 227 -8.69 -30.31 -1.11
N LYS A 228 -7.42 -30.35 -0.69
CA LYS A 228 -6.93 -29.57 0.46
C LYS A 228 -6.10 -28.40 -0.06
N PHE A 229 -6.42 -27.19 0.39
CA PHE A 229 -5.70 -26.00 0.01
C PHE A 229 -5.73 -24.95 1.13
N SER A 230 -4.80 -24.03 1.08
CA SER A 230 -4.73 -22.89 2.01
C SER A 230 -5.10 -21.62 1.28
N ILE A 231 -5.46 -20.58 2.03
CA ILE A 231 -5.70 -19.24 1.49
C ILE A 231 -4.47 -18.69 0.74
N PHE A 232 -3.26 -19.08 1.10
CA PHE A 232 -2.05 -18.67 0.41
C PHE A 232 -1.96 -19.28 -1.00
N MET A 233 -2.38 -20.53 -1.18
CA MET A 233 -2.48 -21.17 -2.49
C MET A 233 -3.53 -20.49 -3.37
N VAL A 234 -4.69 -20.17 -2.79
CA VAL A 234 -5.77 -19.43 -3.50
C VAL A 234 -5.27 -18.07 -3.96
N LYS A 235 -4.58 -17.34 -3.10
CA LYS A 235 -3.98 -16.05 -3.42
C LYS A 235 -2.96 -16.14 -4.56
N GLU A 236 -2.09 -17.14 -4.53
CA GLU A 236 -1.12 -17.40 -5.59
C GLU A 236 -1.82 -17.70 -6.94
N ILE A 237 -2.87 -18.53 -6.91
CA ILE A 237 -3.70 -18.83 -8.11
C ILE A 237 -4.31 -17.53 -8.65
N LYS A 238 -4.92 -16.69 -7.79
CA LYS A 238 -5.47 -15.40 -8.20
C LYS A 238 -4.42 -14.48 -8.81
N GLU A 239 -3.27 -14.32 -8.15
CA GLU A 239 -2.20 -13.42 -8.60
C GLU A 239 -1.62 -13.87 -9.95
N ARG A 240 -1.58 -15.18 -10.20
CA ARG A 240 -1.06 -15.75 -11.44
C ARG A 240 -2.07 -15.76 -12.60
N PHE A 241 -3.31 -16.10 -12.32
CA PHE A 241 -4.32 -16.39 -13.34
C PHE A 241 -5.52 -15.43 -13.34
N GLY A 242 -5.57 -14.45 -12.43
CA GLY A 242 -6.72 -13.55 -12.29
C GLY A 242 -7.07 -12.82 -13.57
N PHE A 243 -8.33 -12.96 -14.01
CA PHE A 243 -8.88 -12.26 -15.16
C PHE A 243 -10.39 -12.04 -15.06
N VAL A 244 -10.89 -11.12 -15.85
CA VAL A 244 -12.32 -10.88 -16.07
C VAL A 244 -12.61 -10.80 -17.55
N GLY A 245 -13.87 -11.02 -17.93
CA GLY A 245 -14.31 -11.03 -19.35
C GLY A 245 -14.00 -12.36 -20.05
N ASP A 246 -13.91 -12.31 -21.36
CA ASP A 246 -13.66 -13.48 -22.21
C ASP A 246 -12.15 -13.73 -22.36
N GLY A 247 -11.54 -14.28 -21.31
CA GLY A 247 -10.12 -14.63 -21.32
C GLY A 247 -9.83 -15.92 -22.10
N SER A 248 -8.70 -15.95 -22.80
CA SER A 248 -8.26 -17.11 -23.59
C SER A 248 -7.40 -18.10 -22.81
N GLU A 249 -6.83 -17.71 -21.68
CA GLU A 249 -5.93 -18.56 -20.87
C GLU A 249 -6.73 -19.41 -19.88
N ARG A 250 -6.47 -20.73 -19.93
CA ARG A 250 -7.05 -21.66 -18.94
C ARG A 250 -6.28 -21.58 -17.63
N CYS A 251 -7.00 -21.56 -16.54
CA CYS A 251 -6.44 -21.65 -15.19
C CYS A 251 -6.39 -23.12 -14.75
N ILE A 252 -5.29 -23.81 -15.02
CA ILE A 252 -5.06 -25.16 -14.50
C ILE A 252 -4.18 -25.03 -13.26
N ALA A 253 -4.74 -25.36 -12.09
CA ALA A 253 -4.03 -25.34 -10.82
C ALA A 253 -3.95 -26.73 -10.20
N GLU A 254 -2.80 -27.05 -9.61
CA GLU A 254 -2.60 -28.30 -8.88
C GLU A 254 -2.97 -28.14 -7.41
N LEU A 255 -3.95 -28.92 -6.95
CA LEU A 255 -4.35 -28.96 -5.55
C LEU A 255 -4.15 -30.36 -4.97
N PRO A 256 -3.70 -30.48 -3.72
CA PRO A 256 -3.52 -31.79 -3.08
C PRO A 256 -4.85 -32.51 -2.85
N VAL A 257 -4.97 -33.75 -3.37
CA VAL A 257 -6.04 -34.70 -3.06
C VAL A 257 -5.38 -35.94 -2.50
N GLU A 258 -5.68 -36.30 -1.25
CA GLU A 258 -5.05 -37.42 -0.54
C GLU A 258 -3.51 -37.41 -0.61
N GLY A 259 -2.91 -36.20 -0.56
CA GLY A 259 -1.46 -35.99 -0.62
C GLY A 259 -0.86 -36.04 -2.03
N LYS A 260 -1.66 -36.22 -3.09
CA LYS A 260 -1.20 -36.20 -4.49
C LYS A 260 -1.57 -34.87 -5.15
N PRO A 261 -0.61 -34.18 -5.83
CA PRO A 261 -0.93 -33.04 -6.69
C PRO A 261 -1.91 -33.48 -7.78
N THR A 262 -3.07 -32.82 -7.82
CA THR A 262 -4.14 -33.17 -8.78
C THR A 262 -4.52 -31.89 -9.52
N PRO A 263 -4.49 -31.88 -10.88
CA PRO A 263 -4.83 -30.71 -11.67
C PRO A 263 -6.34 -30.46 -11.69
N PHE A 264 -6.74 -29.21 -11.52
CA PHE A 264 -8.10 -28.74 -11.65
C PHE A 264 -8.16 -27.57 -12.64
N ASP A 265 -9.13 -27.60 -13.53
CA ASP A 265 -9.46 -26.43 -14.35
C ASP A 265 -10.35 -25.49 -13.53
N LEU A 266 -9.77 -24.38 -13.10
CA LEU A 266 -10.42 -23.35 -12.28
C LEU A 266 -10.74 -22.08 -13.10
N THR A 267 -10.81 -22.18 -14.42
CA THR A 267 -10.98 -21.03 -15.32
C THR A 267 -12.26 -20.24 -15.04
N ASP A 268 -13.39 -20.93 -14.87
CA ASP A 268 -14.67 -20.28 -14.58
C ASP A 268 -14.74 -19.73 -13.16
N GLU A 269 -14.12 -20.42 -12.20
CA GLU A 269 -14.07 -20.03 -10.80
C GLU A 269 -13.27 -18.75 -10.64
N ILE A 270 -12.10 -18.66 -11.25
CA ILE A 270 -11.24 -17.46 -11.14
C ILE A 270 -11.87 -16.26 -11.81
N ARG A 271 -12.48 -16.45 -13.00
CA ARG A 271 -13.23 -15.40 -13.68
C ARG A 271 -14.38 -14.88 -12.83
N SER A 272 -15.21 -15.80 -12.30
CA SER A 272 -16.36 -15.43 -11.46
C SER A 272 -15.95 -14.71 -10.19
N ALA A 273 -14.88 -15.18 -9.52
CA ALA A 273 -14.36 -14.53 -8.33
C ALA A 273 -13.84 -13.11 -8.63
N CYS A 274 -13.10 -12.92 -9.73
CA CYS A 274 -12.59 -11.59 -10.09
C CYS A 274 -13.69 -10.61 -10.51
N MET A 275 -14.78 -11.10 -11.10
CA MET A 275 -15.92 -10.26 -11.54
C MET A 275 -16.63 -9.52 -10.41
N ILE A 276 -16.52 -9.97 -9.15
CA ILE A 276 -17.15 -9.31 -8.00
C ILE A 276 -16.67 -7.86 -7.80
N LEU A 277 -15.50 -7.52 -8.32
CA LEU A 277 -14.92 -6.16 -8.21
C LEU A 277 -15.64 -5.15 -9.10
N VAL A 278 -16.18 -5.57 -10.26
CA VAL A 278 -16.60 -4.64 -11.29
C VAL A 278 -17.77 -3.75 -10.84
N ALA A 279 -18.83 -4.34 -10.30
CA ALA A 279 -20.02 -3.58 -9.91
C ALA A 279 -19.74 -2.57 -8.79
N PRO A 280 -19.09 -2.92 -7.67
CA PRO A 280 -18.78 -1.96 -6.61
C PRO A 280 -17.89 -0.80 -7.08
N ILE A 281 -16.92 -1.07 -7.97
CA ILE A 281 -16.07 -0.03 -8.54
C ILE A 281 -16.91 0.95 -9.36
N VAL A 282 -17.78 0.45 -10.23
CA VAL A 282 -18.66 1.30 -11.07
C VAL A 282 -19.64 2.09 -10.22
N ASP A 283 -20.21 1.49 -9.19
CA ASP A 283 -21.10 2.19 -8.23
C ASP A 283 -20.37 3.31 -7.50
N GLY A 284 -19.13 3.07 -7.07
CA GLY A 284 -18.27 4.08 -6.45
C GLY A 284 -17.95 5.24 -7.40
N ILE A 285 -17.54 4.93 -8.63
CA ILE A 285 -17.29 5.92 -9.68
C ILE A 285 -18.55 6.75 -9.93
N LYS A 286 -19.70 6.10 -10.12
CA LYS A 286 -20.99 6.74 -10.33
C LYS A 286 -21.35 7.71 -9.21
N LYS A 287 -21.15 7.30 -7.95
CA LYS A 287 -21.44 8.12 -6.78
C LYS A 287 -20.57 9.39 -6.76
N LEU A 288 -19.26 9.25 -6.99
CA LEU A 288 -18.35 10.40 -7.01
C LEU A 288 -18.62 11.34 -8.19
N ILE A 289 -18.97 10.81 -9.35
CA ILE A 289 -19.35 11.63 -10.52
C ILE A 289 -20.68 12.35 -10.26
N ALA A 290 -21.70 11.65 -9.76
CA ALA A 290 -23.04 12.22 -9.58
C ALA A 290 -23.10 13.35 -8.54
N THR A 291 -22.20 13.37 -7.57
CA THR A 291 -22.08 14.42 -6.55
C THR A 291 -21.15 15.57 -6.96
N PHE A 292 -20.59 15.53 -8.15
CA PHE A 292 -19.70 16.56 -8.67
C PHE A 292 -20.47 17.56 -9.54
N ASP A 293 -19.86 18.72 -9.78
CA ASP A 293 -20.41 19.75 -10.65
C ASP A 293 -20.78 19.21 -12.03
N PRO A 294 -22.02 19.35 -12.48
CA PRO A 294 -22.52 18.74 -13.72
C PRO A 294 -21.68 19.06 -14.97
N GLU A 295 -21.12 20.26 -15.03
CA GLU A 295 -20.32 20.70 -16.19
C GLU A 295 -19.00 19.95 -16.29
N PHE A 296 -18.46 19.41 -15.19
CA PHE A 296 -17.19 18.70 -15.14
C PHE A 296 -17.32 17.17 -15.06
N GLN A 297 -18.53 16.62 -14.85
CA GLN A 297 -18.73 15.16 -14.72
C GLN A 297 -18.20 14.38 -15.90
N HIS A 298 -18.30 14.93 -17.12
CA HIS A 298 -17.82 14.25 -18.34
C HIS A 298 -16.31 14.10 -18.36
N LYS A 299 -15.56 15.04 -17.76
CA LYS A 299 -14.10 14.99 -17.68
C LYS A 299 -13.66 13.86 -16.74
N LEU A 300 -14.22 13.80 -15.52
CA LEU A 300 -13.95 12.73 -14.54
C LEU A 300 -14.28 11.35 -15.14
N ARG A 301 -15.45 11.20 -15.78
CA ARG A 301 -15.87 9.94 -16.38
C ARG A 301 -14.90 9.42 -17.44
N ASN A 302 -14.27 10.31 -18.19
CA ASN A 302 -13.35 9.95 -19.26
C ASN A 302 -11.88 9.85 -18.82
N ARG A 303 -11.61 9.96 -17.52
CA ARG A 303 -10.25 9.94 -16.97
C ARG A 303 -10.20 9.19 -15.64
N VAL A 304 -10.58 7.89 -15.72
CA VAL A 304 -10.53 6.97 -14.57
C VAL A 304 -9.24 6.17 -14.61
N LEU A 305 -8.47 6.21 -13.53
CA LEU A 305 -7.20 5.48 -13.38
C LEU A 305 -7.38 4.33 -12.40
N LEU A 306 -6.94 3.13 -12.80
CA LEU A 306 -6.86 1.98 -11.91
C LEU A 306 -5.44 1.82 -11.38
N ALA A 307 -5.28 1.79 -10.07
CA ALA A 307 -4.07 1.56 -9.33
C ALA A 307 -4.21 0.38 -8.36
N GLY A 308 -3.17 0.09 -7.61
CA GLY A 308 -3.13 -1.02 -6.65
C GLY A 308 -2.98 -2.39 -7.29
N GLY A 309 -2.64 -3.39 -6.46
CA GLY A 309 -2.39 -4.76 -6.92
C GLY A 309 -3.60 -5.44 -7.57
N GLY A 310 -4.83 -5.08 -7.16
CA GLY A 310 -6.07 -5.60 -7.75
C GLY A 310 -6.27 -5.17 -9.19
N SER A 311 -5.75 -4.00 -9.60
CA SER A 311 -5.82 -3.53 -10.98
C SER A 311 -5.00 -4.38 -11.96
N CYS A 312 -4.11 -5.27 -11.46
CA CYS A 312 -3.36 -6.22 -12.28
C CYS A 312 -4.21 -7.39 -12.80
N ILE A 313 -5.44 -7.57 -12.31
CA ILE A 313 -6.39 -8.55 -12.85
C ILE A 313 -6.62 -8.25 -14.32
N LYS A 314 -6.31 -9.21 -15.19
CA LYS A 314 -6.37 -9.04 -16.64
C LYS A 314 -7.80 -8.68 -17.09
N GLY A 315 -7.95 -7.63 -17.90
CA GLY A 315 -9.24 -7.18 -18.46
C GLY A 315 -10.14 -6.43 -17.49
N LEU A 316 -9.70 -6.15 -16.25
CA LEU A 316 -10.51 -5.41 -15.27
C LEU A 316 -10.82 -3.99 -15.74
N ASP A 317 -9.84 -3.31 -16.32
CA ASP A 317 -10.00 -1.99 -16.96
C ASP A 317 -11.11 -2.00 -18.02
N SER A 318 -11.05 -2.95 -18.94
CA SER A 318 -12.03 -3.11 -20.00
C SER A 318 -13.42 -3.48 -19.48
N ALA A 319 -13.49 -4.32 -18.44
CA ALA A 319 -14.77 -4.72 -17.83
C ALA A 319 -15.44 -3.54 -17.09
N VAL A 320 -14.64 -2.73 -16.35
CA VAL A 320 -15.13 -1.51 -15.69
C VAL A 320 -15.58 -0.48 -16.74
N GLU A 321 -14.79 -0.25 -17.80
CA GLU A 321 -15.15 0.67 -18.88
C GLU A 321 -16.45 0.24 -19.58
N ALA A 322 -16.61 -1.05 -19.87
CA ALA A 322 -17.84 -1.60 -20.44
C ALA A 322 -19.05 -1.42 -19.52
N ALA A 323 -18.89 -1.60 -18.21
CA ALA A 323 -19.94 -1.38 -17.24
C ALA A 323 -20.29 0.12 -17.11
N MET A 324 -19.30 1.00 -17.07
CA MET A 324 -19.53 2.46 -17.11
C MET A 324 -20.28 2.90 -18.36
N LYS A 325 -19.97 2.30 -19.52
CA LYS A 325 -20.67 2.60 -20.77
C LYS A 325 -22.16 2.24 -20.69
N ARG A 326 -22.51 1.14 -20.04
CA ARG A 326 -23.92 0.73 -19.85
C ARG A 326 -24.65 1.62 -18.85
N GLU A 327 -24.01 2.00 -17.74
CA GLU A 327 -24.66 2.67 -16.62
C GLU A 327 -24.56 4.20 -16.65
N LEU A 328 -23.44 4.73 -17.19
CA LEU A 328 -23.13 6.15 -17.22
C LEU A 328 -23.14 6.74 -18.65
N GLY A 329 -23.45 5.91 -19.65
CA GLY A 329 -23.47 6.35 -21.06
C GLY A 329 -22.09 6.61 -21.65
N GLY A 330 -21.00 6.15 -21.03
CA GLY A 330 -19.63 6.30 -21.50
C GLY A 330 -18.62 6.29 -20.37
N GLY A 331 -17.35 6.45 -20.71
CA GLY A 331 -16.24 6.53 -19.79
C GLY A 331 -14.96 5.98 -20.39
N LYS A 332 -13.81 6.34 -19.81
CA LYS A 332 -12.51 5.83 -20.19
C LYS A 332 -11.77 5.40 -18.94
N VAL A 333 -11.28 4.16 -18.96
CA VAL A 333 -10.57 3.54 -17.83
C VAL A 333 -9.18 3.14 -18.30
N ILE A 334 -8.16 3.49 -17.52
CA ILE A 334 -6.76 3.21 -17.83
C ILE A 334 -6.10 2.65 -16.58
N ARG A 335 -5.45 1.50 -16.70
CA ARG A 335 -4.55 1.01 -15.65
C ARG A 335 -3.23 1.76 -15.73
N ILE A 336 -2.72 2.25 -14.60
CA ILE A 336 -1.40 2.89 -14.53
C ILE A 336 -0.28 1.88 -14.81
N GLU A 337 0.89 2.36 -15.24
CA GLU A 337 2.00 1.47 -15.64
C GLU A 337 2.56 0.64 -14.48
N GLU A 338 2.71 1.25 -13.30
CA GLU A 338 3.28 0.62 -12.10
C GLU A 338 2.27 0.55 -10.95
N PRO A 339 1.19 -0.22 -11.07
CA PRO A 339 0.07 -0.15 -10.14
C PRO A 339 0.43 -0.55 -8.70
N ILE A 340 1.41 -1.43 -8.50
CA ILE A 340 1.87 -1.88 -7.17
C ILE A 340 2.69 -0.80 -6.45
N TYR A 341 3.38 0.05 -7.21
CA TYR A 341 4.24 1.10 -6.66
C TYR A 341 3.62 2.50 -6.75
N GLY A 342 2.46 2.64 -7.37
CA GLY A 342 1.82 3.94 -7.58
C GLY A 342 1.68 4.76 -6.30
N GLY A 343 1.17 4.15 -5.24
CA GLY A 343 1.05 4.76 -3.91
C GLY A 343 2.39 5.16 -3.31
N ALA A 344 3.36 4.24 -3.28
CA ALA A 344 4.69 4.51 -2.70
C ALA A 344 5.49 5.54 -3.51
N ASN A 345 5.43 5.50 -4.85
CA ASN A 345 6.08 6.50 -5.72
C ASN A 345 5.49 7.90 -5.51
N GLY A 346 4.15 7.99 -5.42
CA GLY A 346 3.47 9.25 -5.16
C GLY A 346 3.77 9.79 -3.77
N ALA A 347 3.77 8.94 -2.75
CA ALA A 347 4.17 9.31 -1.40
C ALA A 347 5.63 9.81 -1.34
N LEU A 348 6.55 9.18 -2.08
CA LEU A 348 7.92 9.66 -2.21
C LEU A 348 8.00 11.04 -2.87
N LYS A 349 7.23 11.26 -3.94
CA LYS A 349 7.18 12.57 -4.60
C LYS A 349 6.63 13.64 -3.65
N ILE A 350 5.56 13.36 -2.90
CA ILE A 350 5.06 14.26 -1.86
C ILE A 350 6.14 14.55 -0.83
N ALA A 351 6.87 13.52 -0.36
CA ALA A 351 7.94 13.70 0.62
C ALA A 351 9.04 14.64 0.12
N HIS A 352 9.40 14.54 -1.15
CA HIS A 352 10.41 15.35 -1.78
C HIS A 352 9.97 16.80 -2.03
N ASP A 353 8.70 16.98 -2.43
CA ASP A 353 8.15 18.30 -2.78
C ASP A 353 7.74 19.12 -1.54
N MET A 354 7.64 18.47 -0.37
CA MET A 354 7.27 19.13 0.89
C MET A 354 8.39 20.06 1.37
N PRO A 355 8.12 21.37 1.61
CA PRO A 355 9.11 22.30 2.12
C PRO A 355 9.71 21.87 3.47
N GLU A 356 11.02 22.14 3.66
CA GLU A 356 11.78 21.76 4.86
C GLU A 356 11.13 22.25 6.16
N GLU A 357 10.54 23.46 6.16
CA GLU A 357 9.84 24.04 7.32
C GLU A 357 8.62 23.22 7.80
N TYR A 358 7.93 22.50 6.90
CA TYR A 358 6.83 21.61 7.27
C TYR A 358 7.34 20.35 7.94
N TRP A 359 8.45 19.78 7.44
CA TRP A 359 9.08 18.62 8.07
C TRP A 359 9.55 18.93 9.50
N GLU A 360 10.10 20.13 9.74
CA GLU A 360 10.52 20.56 11.07
C GLU A 360 9.36 20.71 12.07
N ARG A 361 8.17 21.03 11.60
CA ARG A 361 6.96 21.12 12.46
C ARG A 361 6.39 19.75 12.82
N LEU A 362 6.77 18.70 12.11
CA LEU A 362 6.28 17.33 12.33
C LEU A 362 7.21 16.48 13.23
N LYS A 363 8.36 17.03 13.63
CA LYS A 363 9.35 16.37 14.52
C LYS A 363 8.82 16.12 15.93
#